data_a790be4eac17aafa9a313498d335a83d
#
_entry.id   a790be4eac17aafa9a313498d335a83d
#
_cell.length_a   1.000
_cell.length_b   1.000
_cell.length_c   1.000
_cell.angle_alpha   90.00
_cell.angle_beta   90.00
_cell.angle_gamma   90.00
#
_symmetry.space_group_name_H-M   'P 1'
#
loop_
_entity.id
_entity.type
_entity.pdbx_description
1 polymer ?
#
loop_
_entity_poly.entity_id
_entity_poly.type
_entity_poly.pdbx_seq_one_letter_code
_entity_poly.pdbx_strand_id
1 'polypeptide(L)'
;MPRAWRWGMIRWPHKVTLMASDAGAGAASSAGPGRPGVLGYAQRAASPPGLPSAARCLVMGVVNVTPDSFSDGGSWFGPDAAIARGLELAAQGADIVDVGGESTRPGAQRVSVDEELRRVGPVIRALASAGVPVSVDTMRAEVAQPALEAGARLVNYVSGGLADPQMPRLVAEAGVPYVVMH
;
A
#
# COMPACT_ATOMS: atom_id res chain seq x y z
N MET A 1 -11.63 12.18 31.18
CA MET A 1 -12.56 12.32 30.08
C MET A 1 -11.78 12.13 28.79
N PRO A 2 -12.00 11.06 27.96
CA PRO A 2 -11.27 10.85 26.73
C PRO A 2 -11.80 11.81 25.64
N ARG A 3 -10.88 12.47 24.95
CA ARG A 3 -11.17 13.36 23.82
C ARG A 3 -11.70 12.54 22.66
N ALA A 4 -12.91 12.85 22.21
CA ALA A 4 -13.51 12.28 21.00
C ALA A 4 -12.73 12.77 19.78
N TRP A 5 -12.15 11.84 19.03
CA TRP A 5 -11.49 12.08 17.75
C TRP A 5 -12.57 12.34 16.69
N ARG A 6 -12.59 13.56 16.14
CA ARG A 6 -13.39 13.88 14.96
C ARG A 6 -12.64 13.34 13.72
N TRP A 7 -13.12 12.25 13.16
CA TRP A 7 -12.67 11.79 11.86
C TRP A 7 -13.23 12.72 10.78
N GLY A 8 -12.38 13.52 10.18
CA GLY A 8 -12.69 14.23 8.94
C GLY A 8 -12.62 13.23 7.78
N MET A 9 -13.76 12.95 7.16
CA MET A 9 -13.83 12.13 5.97
C MET A 9 -13.21 12.92 4.81
N ILE A 10 -11.95 12.60 4.45
CA ILE A 10 -11.32 13.13 3.23
C ILE A 10 -11.95 12.37 2.06
N ARG A 11 -12.83 13.06 1.35
CA ARG A 11 -13.46 12.54 0.13
C ARG A 11 -12.43 12.67 -1.00
N TRP A 12 -11.79 11.58 -1.35
CA TRP A 12 -10.96 11.50 -2.55
C TRP A 12 -11.87 11.44 -3.78
N PRO A 13 -11.62 12.21 -4.84
CA PRO A 13 -12.46 12.25 -6.04
C PRO A 13 -12.30 11.00 -6.93
N HIS A 14 -11.46 10.05 -6.58
CA HIS A 14 -11.14 8.87 -7.39
C HIS A 14 -11.53 7.58 -6.70
N LYS A 15 -12.04 6.62 -7.48
CA LYS A 15 -12.34 5.26 -6.99
C LYS A 15 -11.03 4.47 -6.87
N VAL A 16 -10.77 3.90 -5.71
CA VAL A 16 -9.68 2.95 -5.49
C VAL A 16 -10.22 1.54 -5.67
N THR A 17 -9.65 0.77 -6.59
CA THR A 17 -10.00 -0.63 -6.79
C THR A 17 -8.80 -1.50 -6.42
N LEU A 18 -9.01 -2.44 -5.48
CA LEU A 18 -8.01 -3.44 -5.14
C LEU A 18 -8.17 -4.62 -6.09
N MET A 19 -7.16 -4.91 -6.90
CA MET A 19 -7.12 -6.11 -7.74
C MET A 19 -6.18 -7.14 -7.11
N ALA A 20 -6.70 -8.35 -6.90
CA ALA A 20 -5.89 -9.51 -6.54
C ALA A 20 -5.89 -10.47 -7.73
N SER A 21 -4.74 -11.02 -8.10
CA SER A 21 -4.65 -12.07 -9.12
C SER A 21 -5.08 -13.40 -8.51
N ASP A 22 -6.19 -13.98 -8.96
CA ASP A 22 -6.58 -15.36 -8.67
C ASP A 22 -5.66 -16.33 -9.45
N ALA A 23 -4.54 -16.64 -8.90
CA ALA A 23 -3.74 -17.79 -9.31
C ALA A 23 -4.14 -19.00 -8.46
N GLY A 24 -5.21 -19.68 -8.86
CA GLY A 24 -5.55 -21.04 -8.42
C GLY A 24 -6.76 -21.19 -7.50
N ALA A 25 -7.95 -21.30 -8.09
CA ALA A 25 -9.02 -22.09 -7.52
C ALA A 25 -9.90 -22.63 -8.65
N GLY A 26 -9.65 -23.87 -9.04
CA GLY A 26 -10.61 -24.66 -9.82
C GLY A 26 -11.72 -25.16 -8.89
N ALA A 27 -12.95 -24.77 -9.18
CA ALA A 27 -14.16 -25.61 -9.01
C ALA A 27 -15.38 -24.81 -9.52
N ALA A 28 -15.87 -25.18 -10.70
CA ALA A 28 -17.13 -24.71 -11.23
C ALA A 28 -18.29 -25.30 -10.41
N SER A 29 -19.17 -24.44 -9.89
CA SER A 29 -20.51 -24.80 -9.47
C SER A 29 -21.51 -24.03 -10.32
N SER A 30 -22.28 -24.75 -11.11
CA SER A 30 -23.37 -24.28 -11.96
C SER A 30 -24.54 -23.83 -11.10
N ALA A 31 -24.88 -22.54 -11.13
CA ALA A 31 -26.16 -22.02 -10.68
C ALA A 31 -26.76 -21.11 -11.76
N GLY A 32 -28.00 -21.37 -12.14
CA GLY A 32 -28.72 -20.74 -13.22
C GLY A 32 -29.07 -19.27 -13.03
N PRO A 33 -29.72 -18.61 -14.05
CA PRO A 33 -29.88 -17.17 -14.11
C PRO A 33 -30.96 -16.67 -13.15
N GLY A 34 -30.51 -16.08 -12.02
CA GLY A 34 -31.35 -15.37 -11.07
C GLY A 34 -31.16 -13.85 -11.25
N ARG A 35 -32.25 -13.12 -11.09
CA ARG A 35 -32.41 -11.66 -11.20
C ARG A 35 -31.23 -10.87 -10.61
N PRO A 36 -30.93 -9.67 -11.16
CA PRO A 36 -29.98 -8.77 -10.52
C PRO A 36 -30.59 -8.19 -9.24
N GLY A 37 -30.43 -8.91 -8.15
CA GLY A 37 -30.68 -8.41 -6.79
C GLY A 37 -29.52 -7.54 -6.38
N VAL A 38 -29.83 -6.45 -5.68
CA VAL A 38 -28.90 -5.60 -4.95
C VAL A 38 -27.81 -6.49 -4.34
N LEU A 39 -26.57 -6.34 -4.81
CA LEU A 39 -25.41 -7.06 -4.28
C LEU A 39 -25.35 -6.78 -2.77
N GLY A 40 -25.79 -7.74 -1.99
CA GLY A 40 -25.61 -7.71 -0.56
C GLY A 40 -24.11 -7.73 -0.26
N TYR A 41 -23.63 -6.74 0.46
CA TYR A 41 -22.26 -6.62 0.97
C TYR A 41 -21.84 -7.75 1.94
N ALA A 42 -22.51 -8.90 1.89
CA ALA A 42 -22.37 -9.99 2.85
C ALA A 42 -21.55 -11.20 2.37
N GLN A 43 -21.01 -11.20 1.17
CA GLN A 43 -19.99 -12.17 0.83
C GLN A 43 -18.65 -11.57 1.21
N ARG A 44 -18.09 -12.03 2.34
CA ARG A 44 -16.72 -11.74 2.76
C ARG A 44 -15.80 -12.19 1.63
N ALA A 45 -15.36 -11.25 0.80
CA ALA A 45 -14.23 -11.52 -0.07
C ALA A 45 -13.07 -11.95 0.84
N ALA A 46 -12.43 -13.06 0.50
CA ALA A 46 -11.21 -13.47 1.20
C ALA A 46 -10.21 -12.30 1.13
N SER A 47 -9.52 -12.04 2.24
CA SER A 47 -8.46 -11.02 2.22
C SER A 47 -7.44 -11.38 1.15
N PRO A 48 -6.93 -10.39 0.40
CA PRO A 48 -5.88 -10.64 -0.58
C PRO A 48 -4.69 -11.37 0.05
N PRO A 49 -3.99 -12.22 -0.70
CA PRO A 49 -2.84 -12.95 -0.19
C PRO A 49 -1.83 -12.04 0.49
N GLY A 50 -1.31 -12.44 1.64
CA GLY A 50 -0.30 -11.67 2.38
C GLY A 50 -0.82 -10.49 3.19
N LEU A 51 -2.10 -10.13 3.08
CA LEU A 51 -2.71 -9.07 3.88
C LEU A 51 -3.50 -9.64 5.08
N PRO A 52 -3.65 -8.85 6.16
CA PRO A 52 -4.43 -9.25 7.32
C PRO A 52 -5.89 -9.55 6.95
N SER A 53 -6.46 -10.60 7.56
CA SER A 53 -7.88 -10.89 7.45
C SER A 53 -8.62 -10.22 8.60
N ALA A 54 -9.57 -9.33 8.27
CA ALA A 54 -10.39 -8.66 9.27
C ALA A 54 -11.86 -8.62 8.85
N ALA A 55 -12.76 -8.59 9.84
CA ALA A 55 -14.20 -8.43 9.61
C ALA A 55 -14.60 -6.95 9.38
N ARG A 56 -13.65 -6.06 9.24
CA ARG A 56 -13.77 -4.62 9.03
C ARG A 56 -12.89 -4.17 7.85
N CYS A 57 -13.02 -2.93 7.44
CA CYS A 57 -12.06 -2.31 6.52
C CYS A 57 -10.65 -2.32 7.14
N LEU A 58 -9.64 -2.64 6.31
CA LEU A 58 -8.25 -2.48 6.69
C LEU A 58 -7.88 -0.99 6.68
N VAL A 59 -7.10 -0.59 7.66
CA VAL A 59 -6.58 0.78 7.79
C VAL A 59 -5.13 0.79 7.30
N MET A 60 -4.85 1.64 6.32
CA MET A 60 -3.50 1.85 5.80
C MET A 60 -2.93 3.15 6.38
N GLY A 61 -1.86 3.05 7.16
CA GLY A 61 -1.07 4.19 7.61
C GLY A 61 -0.02 4.56 6.58
N VAL A 62 0.22 5.86 6.34
CA VAL A 62 1.15 6.33 5.30
C VAL A 62 2.40 6.93 5.91
N VAL A 63 3.56 6.52 5.40
CA VAL A 63 4.89 7.03 5.76
C VAL A 63 5.59 7.51 4.49
N ASN A 64 5.70 8.84 4.32
CA ASN A 64 6.46 9.43 3.22
C ASN A 64 7.90 9.67 3.66
N VAL A 65 8.85 9.00 3.01
CA VAL A 65 10.29 9.13 3.26
C VAL A 65 10.88 10.18 2.31
N THR A 66 10.34 11.40 2.41
CA THR A 66 10.78 12.54 1.57
C THR A 66 11.36 13.64 2.46
N PRO A 67 12.32 14.44 1.96
CA PRO A 67 12.94 15.52 2.75
C PRO A 67 11.93 16.52 3.35
N ASP A 68 10.82 16.75 2.61
CA ASP A 68 9.80 17.73 3.01
C ASP A 68 8.80 17.18 4.04
N SER A 69 8.72 15.86 4.21
CA SER A 69 7.71 15.25 5.08
C SER A 69 8.00 15.40 6.58
N PHE A 70 9.20 15.85 6.93
CA PHE A 70 9.68 15.95 8.31
C PHE A 70 10.33 17.30 8.62
N SER A 71 9.91 18.38 7.94
CA SER A 71 10.54 19.69 7.99
C SER A 71 10.19 20.56 9.20
N ASP A 72 9.61 20.02 10.26
CA ASP A 72 9.44 20.76 11.49
C ASP A 72 10.75 20.80 12.30
N GLY A 73 11.68 21.67 11.86
CA GLY A 73 12.82 22.06 12.69
C GLY A 73 14.19 21.49 12.36
N GLY A 74 14.56 21.32 11.08
CA GLY A 74 16.00 21.34 10.71
C GLY A 74 16.83 20.10 11.09
N SER A 75 16.24 19.03 11.56
CA SER A 75 16.95 17.77 11.83
C SER A 75 16.84 16.84 10.63
N TRP A 76 17.97 16.33 10.18
CA TRP A 76 18.07 15.33 9.11
C TRP A 76 17.35 14.06 9.54
N PHE A 77 16.12 13.87 9.07
CA PHE A 77 15.37 12.66 9.38
C PHE A 77 15.83 11.53 8.47
N GLY A 78 16.74 10.73 9.02
CA GLY A 78 17.17 9.47 8.44
C GLY A 78 16.04 8.41 8.43
N PRO A 79 16.31 7.21 7.88
CA PRO A 79 15.38 6.08 7.88
C PRO A 79 14.78 5.78 9.25
N ASP A 80 15.50 6.05 10.33
CA ASP A 80 15.10 5.74 11.71
C ASP A 80 13.80 6.45 12.14
N ALA A 81 13.63 7.72 11.76
CA ALA A 81 12.39 8.44 12.08
C ALA A 81 11.19 7.89 11.30
N ALA A 82 11.39 7.50 10.03
CA ALA A 82 10.37 6.86 9.22
C ALA A 82 10.00 5.48 9.78
N ILE A 83 10.98 4.70 10.24
CA ILE A 83 10.77 3.41 10.91
C ILE A 83 9.96 3.61 12.19
N ALA A 84 10.39 4.55 13.06
CA ALA A 84 9.68 4.85 14.30
C ALA A 84 8.22 5.26 14.03
N ARG A 85 7.99 6.11 13.01
CA ARG A 85 6.64 6.52 12.62
C ARG A 85 5.82 5.35 12.10
N GLY A 86 6.39 4.46 11.30
CA GLY A 86 5.70 3.26 10.81
C GLY A 86 5.28 2.32 11.96
N LEU A 87 6.17 2.08 12.92
CA LEU A 87 5.88 1.30 14.12
C LEU A 87 4.80 1.95 14.98
N GLU A 88 4.83 3.27 15.14
CA GLU A 88 3.81 4.03 15.85
C GLU A 88 2.43 3.88 15.18
N LEU A 89 2.35 4.01 13.85
CA LEU A 89 1.11 3.82 13.11
C LEU A 89 0.54 2.41 13.29
N ALA A 90 1.39 1.39 13.24
CA ALA A 90 0.98 0.02 13.50
C ALA A 90 0.47 -0.15 14.94
N ALA A 91 1.14 0.43 15.94
CA ALA A 91 0.69 0.41 17.34
C ALA A 91 -0.63 1.17 17.54
N GLN A 92 -0.91 2.20 16.74
CA GLN A 92 -2.17 2.95 16.73
C GLN A 92 -3.31 2.21 16.00
N GLY A 93 -3.04 1.04 15.41
CA GLY A 93 -4.05 0.20 14.78
C GLY A 93 -4.08 0.24 13.26
N ALA A 94 -3.05 0.74 12.59
CA ALA A 94 -2.89 0.53 11.17
C ALA A 94 -2.64 -0.96 10.88
N ASP A 95 -3.39 -1.51 9.94
CA ASP A 95 -3.26 -2.90 9.50
C ASP A 95 -2.14 -3.09 8.50
N ILE A 96 -1.81 -2.03 7.77
CA ILE A 96 -0.78 -1.97 6.73
C ILE A 96 -0.08 -0.63 6.86
N VAL A 97 1.23 -0.58 6.64
CA VAL A 97 1.98 0.67 6.54
C VAL A 97 2.47 0.84 5.11
N ASP A 98 2.04 1.92 4.46
CA ASP A 98 2.41 2.30 3.10
C ASP A 98 3.63 3.21 3.10
N VAL A 99 4.70 2.78 2.42
CA VAL A 99 5.99 3.47 2.44
C VAL A 99 6.29 4.03 1.06
N GLY A 100 6.38 5.35 0.95
CA GLY A 100 6.68 6.07 -0.28
C GLY A 100 7.99 6.87 -0.20
N GLY A 101 8.82 6.78 -1.25
CA GLY A 101 10.10 7.51 -1.35
C GLY A 101 10.08 8.74 -2.25
N GLU A 102 9.01 8.90 -3.02
CA GLU A 102 8.81 10.01 -3.96
C GLU A 102 7.49 10.73 -3.62
N SER A 103 7.49 12.06 -3.74
CA SER A 103 6.26 12.84 -3.57
C SER A 103 5.41 12.76 -4.84
N THR A 104 4.16 12.35 -4.69
CA THR A 104 3.18 12.31 -5.79
C THR A 104 2.42 13.65 -5.95
N ARG A 105 2.81 14.69 -5.21
CA ARG A 105 2.18 16.02 -5.32
C ARG A 105 2.47 16.65 -6.69
N PRO A 106 1.52 17.37 -7.29
CA PRO A 106 1.77 18.13 -8.51
C PRO A 106 2.96 19.08 -8.33
N GLY A 107 3.94 19.02 -9.27
CA GLY A 107 5.14 19.86 -9.23
C GLY A 107 6.29 19.34 -8.36
N ALA A 108 6.14 18.22 -7.68
CA ALA A 108 7.25 17.59 -6.96
C ALA A 108 8.34 17.12 -7.94
N GLN A 109 9.60 17.34 -7.56
CA GLN A 109 10.72 16.82 -8.36
C GLN A 109 10.80 15.31 -8.22
N ARG A 110 10.91 14.62 -9.37
CA ARG A 110 11.15 13.19 -9.39
C ARG A 110 12.56 12.89 -8.91
N VAL A 111 12.68 11.86 -8.09
CA VAL A 111 13.98 11.35 -7.64
C VAL A 111 14.47 10.22 -8.58
N SER A 112 15.76 9.91 -8.53
CA SER A 112 16.30 8.74 -9.22
C SER A 112 15.80 7.44 -8.56
N VAL A 113 15.84 6.32 -9.30
CA VAL A 113 15.53 4.98 -8.78
C VAL A 113 16.39 4.66 -7.55
N ASP A 114 17.70 4.91 -7.64
CA ASP A 114 18.64 4.66 -6.54
C ASP A 114 18.29 5.47 -5.28
N GLU A 115 17.91 6.73 -5.45
CA GLU A 115 17.51 7.59 -4.33
C GLU A 115 16.21 7.11 -3.71
N GLU A 116 15.22 6.72 -4.52
CA GLU A 116 13.96 6.17 -4.03
C GLU A 116 14.22 4.89 -3.24
N LEU A 117 15.02 3.96 -3.78
CA LEU A 117 15.42 2.73 -3.11
C LEU A 117 16.19 2.98 -1.82
N ARG A 118 17.11 3.94 -1.82
CA ARG A 118 17.86 4.33 -0.63
C ARG A 118 16.95 4.80 0.50
N ARG A 119 15.84 5.46 0.17
CA ARG A 119 14.84 5.94 1.12
C ARG A 119 13.96 4.81 1.64
N VAL A 120 13.31 4.06 0.74
CA VAL A 120 12.27 3.11 1.13
C VAL A 120 12.83 1.78 1.63
N GLY A 121 13.93 1.29 1.06
CA GLY A 121 14.45 -0.04 1.32
C GLY A 121 14.74 -0.35 2.79
N PRO A 122 15.51 0.49 3.52
CA PRO A 122 15.75 0.29 4.95
C PRO A 122 14.48 0.30 5.79
N VAL A 123 13.53 1.20 5.48
CA VAL A 123 12.27 1.35 6.21
C VAL A 123 11.40 0.11 6.03
N ILE A 124 11.21 -0.35 4.79
CA ILE A 124 10.42 -1.54 4.46
C ILE A 124 11.00 -2.76 5.19
N ARG A 125 12.32 -2.96 5.11
CA ARG A 125 12.99 -4.10 5.76
C ARG A 125 12.80 -4.09 7.27
N ALA A 126 12.95 -2.94 7.90
CA ALA A 126 12.80 -2.82 9.35
C ALA A 126 11.36 -3.10 9.80
N LEU A 127 10.36 -2.49 9.13
CA LEU A 127 8.95 -2.71 9.44
C LEU A 127 8.53 -4.16 9.20
N ALA A 128 8.93 -4.75 8.06
CA ALA A 128 8.63 -6.14 7.75
C ALA A 128 9.26 -7.10 8.77
N SER A 129 10.51 -6.83 9.21
CA SER A 129 11.18 -7.61 10.26
C SER A 129 10.49 -7.49 11.61
N ALA A 130 9.82 -6.39 11.89
CA ALA A 130 8.98 -6.19 13.07
C ALA A 130 7.58 -6.84 12.94
N GLY A 131 7.29 -7.53 11.82
CA GLY A 131 6.01 -8.19 11.58
C GLY A 131 4.89 -7.26 11.09
N VAL A 132 5.20 -6.01 10.75
CA VAL A 132 4.23 -5.07 10.20
C VAL A 132 4.00 -5.39 8.72
N PRO A 133 2.75 -5.58 8.25
CA PRO A 133 2.46 -5.66 6.82
C PRO A 133 2.79 -4.34 6.13
N VAL A 134 3.63 -4.40 5.09
CA VAL A 134 4.13 -3.20 4.39
C VAL A 134 3.62 -3.16 2.96
N SER A 135 3.18 -1.98 2.54
CA SER A 135 2.94 -1.59 1.16
C SER A 135 4.09 -0.69 0.67
N VAL A 136 4.45 -0.78 -0.60
CA VAL A 136 5.34 0.19 -1.24
C VAL A 136 4.56 1.08 -2.20
N ASP A 137 4.62 2.40 -1.98
CA ASP A 137 4.07 3.40 -2.91
C ASP A 137 5.17 3.78 -3.91
N THR A 138 5.04 3.27 -5.13
CA THR A 138 5.97 3.58 -6.22
C THR A 138 5.33 3.41 -7.60
N MET A 139 5.80 4.18 -8.56
CA MET A 139 5.40 4.09 -9.97
C MET A 139 6.40 3.31 -10.82
N ARG A 140 7.42 2.67 -10.23
CA ARG A 140 8.53 2.02 -10.95
C ARG A 140 8.68 0.57 -10.54
N ALA A 141 8.67 -0.33 -11.52
CA ALA A 141 8.93 -1.76 -11.28
C ALA A 141 10.34 -1.98 -10.71
N GLU A 142 11.32 -1.19 -11.14
CA GLU A 142 12.70 -1.22 -10.65
C GLU A 142 12.81 -0.90 -9.15
N VAL A 143 11.86 -0.18 -8.58
CA VAL A 143 11.77 0.08 -7.14
C VAL A 143 10.90 -0.96 -6.44
N ALA A 144 9.78 -1.35 -7.05
CA ALA A 144 8.86 -2.31 -6.48
C ALA A 144 9.50 -3.68 -6.27
N GLN A 145 10.32 -4.16 -7.20
CA GLN A 145 10.97 -5.47 -7.08
C GLN A 145 11.86 -5.57 -5.85
N PRO A 146 12.88 -4.70 -5.63
CA PRO A 146 13.68 -4.77 -4.42
C PRO A 146 12.88 -4.48 -3.14
N ALA A 147 11.79 -3.71 -3.22
CA ALA A 147 10.90 -3.47 -2.08
C ALA A 147 10.16 -4.75 -1.67
N LEU A 148 9.69 -5.55 -2.63
CA LEU A 148 9.08 -6.86 -2.38
C LEU A 148 10.11 -7.84 -1.79
N GLU A 149 11.34 -7.86 -2.30
CA GLU A 149 12.44 -8.64 -1.75
C GLU A 149 12.79 -8.21 -0.31
N ALA A 150 12.63 -6.92 0.01
CA ALA A 150 12.82 -6.39 1.36
C ALA A 150 11.66 -6.72 2.32
N GLY A 151 10.55 -7.28 1.83
CA GLY A 151 9.43 -7.76 2.63
C GLY A 151 8.11 -7.01 2.45
N ALA A 152 8.00 -6.08 1.49
CA ALA A 152 6.71 -5.51 1.12
C ALA A 152 5.76 -6.61 0.61
N ARG A 153 4.46 -6.49 0.92
CA ARG A 153 3.42 -7.46 0.57
C ARG A 153 2.31 -6.90 -0.31
N LEU A 154 2.43 -5.64 -0.67
CA LEU A 154 1.46 -4.91 -1.48
C LEU A 154 2.22 -3.85 -2.28
N VAL A 155 1.82 -3.62 -3.52
CA VAL A 155 2.27 -2.47 -4.30
C VAL A 155 1.12 -1.48 -4.43
N ASN A 156 1.33 -0.26 -3.96
CA ASN A 156 0.42 0.86 -4.14
C ASN A 156 0.89 1.68 -5.35
N TYR A 157 0.09 1.65 -6.42
CA TYR A 157 0.48 2.21 -7.72
C TYR A 157 -0.53 3.24 -8.20
N VAL A 158 -0.25 4.49 -7.89
CA VAL A 158 -1.19 5.60 -8.07
C VAL A 158 -1.44 6.03 -9.53
N SER A 159 -0.69 5.51 -10.50
CA SER A 159 -0.78 5.93 -11.91
C SER A 159 -1.73 5.08 -12.78
N GLY A 160 -2.53 4.21 -12.19
CA GLY A 160 -3.52 3.42 -12.94
C GLY A 160 -2.93 2.42 -13.95
N GLY A 161 -1.70 1.96 -13.76
CA GLY A 161 -1.03 1.01 -14.66
C GLY A 161 -0.32 1.65 -15.86
N LEU A 162 -0.28 2.98 -15.95
CA LEU A 162 0.18 3.68 -17.15
C LEU A 162 1.65 4.14 -17.09
N ALA A 163 2.24 4.30 -15.90
CA ALA A 163 3.58 4.88 -15.78
C ALA A 163 4.70 3.87 -16.09
N ASP A 164 4.51 2.60 -15.79
CA ASP A 164 5.51 1.55 -16.03
C ASP A 164 4.84 0.27 -16.55
N PRO A 165 5.07 -0.11 -17.82
CA PRO A 165 4.47 -1.31 -18.42
C PRO A 165 5.01 -2.63 -17.83
N GLN A 166 6.10 -2.60 -17.07
CA GLN A 166 6.66 -3.80 -16.41
C GLN A 166 5.96 -4.09 -15.08
N MET A 167 5.33 -3.10 -14.44
CA MET A 167 4.70 -3.26 -13.14
C MET A 167 3.63 -4.37 -13.09
N PRO A 168 2.67 -4.45 -14.02
CA PRO A 168 1.65 -5.51 -14.00
C PRO A 168 2.26 -6.91 -14.05
N ARG A 169 3.31 -7.09 -14.87
CA ARG A 169 4.02 -8.36 -14.97
C ARG A 169 4.73 -8.70 -13.66
N LEU A 170 5.45 -7.76 -13.08
CA LEU A 170 6.15 -7.93 -11.80
C LEU A 170 5.20 -8.38 -10.69
N VAL A 171 4.07 -7.67 -10.49
CA VAL A 171 3.14 -8.02 -9.41
C VAL A 171 2.45 -9.35 -9.63
N ALA A 172 2.18 -9.72 -10.91
CA ALA A 172 1.62 -11.02 -11.26
C ALA A 172 2.62 -12.15 -10.97
N GLU A 173 3.89 -12.00 -11.33
CA GLU A 173 4.95 -12.98 -11.06
C GLU A 173 5.23 -13.11 -9.55
N ALA A 174 5.18 -12.01 -8.81
CA ALA A 174 5.35 -12.00 -7.36
C ALA A 174 4.12 -12.53 -6.60
N GLY A 175 2.95 -12.61 -7.24
CA GLY A 175 1.71 -13.07 -6.61
C GLY A 175 1.20 -12.16 -5.48
N VAL A 176 1.53 -10.87 -5.52
CA VAL A 176 1.15 -9.90 -4.49
C VAL A 176 -0.07 -9.06 -4.91
N PRO A 177 -0.86 -8.58 -3.94
CA PRO A 177 -1.91 -7.61 -4.20
C PRO A 177 -1.36 -6.30 -4.78
N TYR A 178 -2.23 -5.59 -5.49
CA TYR A 178 -1.87 -4.41 -6.22
C TYR A 178 -3.01 -3.39 -6.17
N VAL A 179 -2.73 -2.16 -5.74
CA VAL A 179 -3.70 -1.07 -5.69
C VAL A 179 -3.58 -0.26 -6.97
N VAL A 180 -4.69 -0.14 -7.69
CA VAL A 180 -4.78 0.64 -8.92
C VAL A 180 -5.74 1.81 -8.69
N MET A 181 -5.26 3.03 -8.89
CA MET A 181 -6.12 4.20 -8.92
C MET A 181 -6.65 4.42 -10.35
N HIS A 182 -7.93 4.75 -10.41
CA HIS A 182 -8.63 5.06 -11.67
C HIS A 182 -9.11 6.51 -11.66
#